data_907f3d3210dfd655a78542e1e0378e82
#
_entry.id   907f3d3210dfd655a78542e1e0378e82
#
_cell.length_a   1.000
_cell.length_b   1.000
_cell.length_c   1.000
_cell.angle_alpha   90.00
_cell.angle_beta   90.00
_cell.angle_gamma   90.00
#
_symmetry.space_group_name_H-M   'P 1'
#
loop_
_entity.id
_entity.type
_entity.pdbx_description
1 polymer ?
#
loop_
_entity_poly.entity_id
_entity_poly.type
_entity_poly.pdbx_seq_one_letter_code
_entity_poly.pdbx_strand_id
1 'polypeptide(L)'
;MVTSLKPKEFLMGFKNVGEILPDTKIRINAKGLIEIKSARIGIEIINSSETENFKNKNGWWQTSDLGEINQINNSLYLNFLGRSDNAFNSGGEIVFPEVIESRLNDFIIKENIPINKFNISKVSNKLWGNKIKVIVEFRELTNNKNIGISLNLLKKFSQSWPKHEKPEKWIVKKASKEKINYEFKK
;
A
#
# COMPACT_ATOMS: atom_id res chain seq x y z
N MET A 1 10.32 12.14 -8.90
CA MET A 1 10.90 10.79 -8.71
C MET A 1 12.18 10.94 -7.92
N VAL A 2 12.38 10.15 -6.87
CA VAL A 2 13.52 10.23 -5.94
C VAL A 2 14.29 8.91 -5.83
N THR A 3 13.67 7.82 -6.28
CA THR A 3 14.28 6.48 -6.38
C THR A 3 13.97 5.88 -7.75
N SER A 4 14.74 4.86 -8.15
CA SER A 4 14.52 4.13 -9.40
C SER A 4 14.82 2.65 -9.21
N LEU A 5 13.84 1.79 -9.51
CA LEU A 5 14.02 0.34 -9.61
C LEU A 5 14.33 -0.02 -11.06
N LYS A 6 15.44 -0.70 -11.28
CA LYS A 6 15.87 -1.11 -12.62
C LYS A 6 15.00 -2.26 -13.15
N PRO A 7 14.73 -2.36 -14.47
CA PRO A 7 13.90 -3.42 -15.02
C PRO A 7 14.35 -4.83 -14.63
N LYS A 8 15.66 -5.09 -14.58
CA LYS A 8 16.22 -6.37 -14.15
C LYS A 8 15.89 -6.68 -12.70
N GLU A 9 16.00 -5.70 -11.80
CA GLU A 9 15.71 -5.84 -10.37
C GLU A 9 14.21 -6.13 -10.15
N PHE A 10 13.35 -5.44 -10.88
CA PHE A 10 11.91 -5.72 -10.89
C PHE A 10 11.60 -7.16 -11.34
N LEU A 11 12.21 -7.61 -12.43
CA LEU A 11 12.04 -8.98 -12.95
C LEU A 11 12.61 -10.05 -12.00
N MET A 12 13.64 -9.72 -11.21
CA MET A 12 14.19 -10.57 -10.16
C MET A 12 13.33 -10.58 -8.89
N GLY A 13 12.23 -9.83 -8.85
CA GLY A 13 11.30 -9.80 -7.71
C GLY A 13 11.75 -8.92 -6.54
N PHE A 14 12.62 -7.93 -6.78
CA PHE A 14 12.95 -6.93 -5.76
C PHE A 14 11.69 -6.18 -5.34
N LYS A 15 11.43 -6.12 -4.04
CA LYS A 15 10.22 -5.50 -3.48
C LYS A 15 10.44 -4.09 -2.93
N ASN A 16 11.67 -3.56 -3.06
CA ASN A 16 11.96 -2.18 -2.69
C ASN A 16 11.50 -1.19 -3.78
N VAL A 17 11.51 0.09 -3.47
CA VAL A 17 11.15 1.15 -4.44
C VAL A 17 12.34 1.66 -5.24
N GLY A 18 13.47 0.95 -5.19
CA GLY A 18 14.65 1.16 -5.99
C GLY A 18 15.78 1.93 -5.30
N GLU A 19 16.84 2.10 -6.08
CA GLU A 19 18.04 2.84 -5.68
C GLU A 19 17.76 4.33 -5.54
N ILE A 20 18.32 4.97 -4.51
CA ILE A 20 18.22 6.41 -4.29
C ILE A 20 18.99 7.13 -5.40
N LEU A 21 18.36 8.10 -6.06
CA LEU A 21 18.99 8.86 -7.14
C LEU A 21 20.11 9.76 -6.62
N PRO A 22 21.20 9.98 -7.40
CA PRO A 22 22.43 10.63 -6.93
C PRO A 22 22.28 12.03 -6.35
N ASP A 23 21.31 12.82 -6.83
CA ASP A 23 21.04 14.19 -6.38
C ASP A 23 19.91 14.26 -5.32
N THR A 24 19.59 13.11 -4.72
CA THR A 24 18.55 12.98 -3.70
C THR A 24 19.18 12.48 -2.39
N LYS A 25 18.85 13.17 -1.31
CA LYS A 25 19.18 12.72 0.04
C LYS A 25 17.89 12.22 0.70
N ILE A 26 17.93 11.02 1.24
CA ILE A 26 16.83 10.41 2.01
C ILE A 26 17.35 10.04 3.39
N ARG A 27 16.55 10.25 4.40
CA ARG A 27 16.79 9.75 5.75
C ARG A 27 15.49 9.28 6.38
N ILE A 28 15.61 8.45 7.39
CA ILE A 28 14.49 7.98 8.21
C ILE A 28 14.59 8.70 9.56
N ASN A 29 13.52 9.37 9.97
CA ASN A 29 13.52 10.07 11.25
C ASN A 29 13.21 9.10 12.42
N ALA A 30 13.24 9.60 13.65
CA ALA A 30 12.98 8.80 14.86
C ALA A 30 11.58 8.16 14.92
N LYS A 31 10.62 8.62 14.10
CA LYS A 31 9.29 8.05 13.97
C LYS A 31 9.17 7.04 12.82
N GLY A 32 10.28 6.71 12.14
CA GLY A 32 10.27 5.84 10.96
C GLY A 32 9.81 6.52 9.67
N LEU A 33 9.52 7.83 9.68
CA LEU A 33 9.05 8.55 8.51
C LEU A 33 10.21 8.87 7.56
N ILE A 34 9.93 8.75 6.28
CA ILE A 34 10.85 9.10 5.20
C ILE A 34 10.92 10.63 5.09
N GLU A 35 12.12 11.17 5.17
CA GLU A 35 12.41 12.57 4.88
C GLU A 35 13.29 12.67 3.65
N ILE A 36 12.95 13.58 2.74
CA ILE A 36 13.57 13.72 1.43
C ILE A 36 14.09 15.15 1.26
N LYS A 37 15.32 15.27 0.73
CA LYS A 37 15.91 16.54 0.31
C LYS A 37 16.40 16.40 -1.14
N SER A 38 15.76 17.10 -2.05
CA SER A 38 16.08 17.08 -3.48
C SER A 38 15.56 18.34 -4.17
N ALA A 39 16.20 18.71 -5.28
CA ALA A 39 15.68 19.77 -6.17
C ALA A 39 14.39 19.33 -6.90
N ARG A 40 14.12 18.03 -6.96
CA ARG A 40 12.92 17.45 -7.63
C ARG A 40 11.64 17.54 -6.81
N ILE A 41 11.72 17.97 -5.54
CA ILE A 41 10.53 18.13 -4.68
C ILE A 41 9.91 19.48 -5.00
N GLY A 42 8.56 19.50 -5.10
CA GLY A 42 7.80 20.74 -5.22
C GLY A 42 8.15 21.77 -4.14
N ILE A 43 7.85 23.01 -4.40
CA ILE A 43 8.10 24.10 -3.45
C ILE A 43 6.96 24.16 -2.45
N GLU A 44 5.73 24.11 -2.94
CA GLU A 44 4.52 24.32 -2.15
C GLU A 44 3.32 23.52 -2.71
N ILE A 45 2.34 23.29 -1.84
CA ILE A 45 1.01 22.81 -2.22
C ILE A 45 0.07 24.01 -2.19
N ILE A 46 -0.60 24.25 -3.30
CA ILE A 46 -1.60 25.31 -3.40
C ILE A 46 -2.99 24.66 -3.33
N ASN A 47 -3.69 24.87 -2.24
CA ASN A 47 -5.08 24.51 -2.06
C ASN A 47 -5.95 25.76 -2.27
N SER A 48 -7.26 25.59 -2.43
CA SER A 48 -8.20 26.70 -2.67
C SER A 48 -8.20 27.79 -1.58
N SER A 49 -7.70 27.50 -0.38
CA SER A 49 -7.71 28.41 0.78
C SER A 49 -6.35 28.61 1.43
N GLU A 50 -5.37 27.75 1.21
CA GLU A 50 -4.08 27.78 1.91
C GLU A 50 -2.94 27.32 1.00
N THR A 51 -1.76 27.86 1.26
CA THR A 51 -0.51 27.45 0.62
C THR A 51 0.41 26.87 1.69
N GLU A 52 0.80 25.63 1.55
CA GLU A 52 1.73 24.96 2.45
C GLU A 52 3.06 24.67 1.77
N ASN A 53 4.17 24.99 2.46
CA ASN A 53 5.50 24.64 1.99
C ASN A 53 5.79 23.17 2.21
N PHE A 54 6.24 22.46 1.16
CA PHE A 54 6.70 21.07 1.28
C PHE A 54 7.94 20.93 2.16
N LYS A 55 8.85 21.89 2.12
CA LYS A 55 10.16 21.82 2.74
C LYS A 55 10.19 22.61 4.02
N ASN A 56 10.80 22.03 5.06
CA ASN A 56 11.16 22.74 6.25
C ASN A 56 12.32 23.75 6.00
N LYS A 57 12.69 24.55 7.02
CA LYS A 57 13.77 25.57 6.91
C LYS A 57 15.12 25.00 6.46
N ASN A 58 15.37 23.69 6.65
CA ASN A 58 16.60 23.02 6.26
C ASN A 58 16.50 22.35 4.87
N GLY A 59 15.39 22.55 4.15
CA GLY A 59 15.14 22.03 2.81
C GLY A 59 14.73 20.54 2.78
N TRP A 60 14.35 19.96 3.91
CA TRP A 60 13.82 18.60 3.99
C TRP A 60 12.30 18.62 3.92
N TRP A 61 11.74 17.69 3.15
CA TRP A 61 10.32 17.36 3.14
C TRP A 61 10.10 16.08 3.93
N GLN A 62 9.29 16.15 4.99
CA GLN A 62 8.82 14.98 5.72
C GLN A 62 7.56 14.46 5.05
N THR A 63 7.60 13.20 4.61
CA THR A 63 6.44 12.51 4.04
C THR A 63 5.59 11.88 5.14
N SER A 64 4.41 11.35 4.77
CA SER A 64 3.65 10.43 5.62
C SER A 64 4.05 8.96 5.42
N ASP A 65 5.04 8.70 4.59
CA ASP A 65 5.48 7.35 4.28
C ASP A 65 6.50 6.86 5.31
N LEU A 66 6.35 5.63 5.76
CA LEU A 66 7.32 4.92 6.60
C LEU A 66 8.23 4.07 5.72
N GLY A 67 9.49 3.98 6.10
CA GLY A 67 10.44 3.22 5.30
C GLY A 67 11.73 2.88 6.01
N GLU A 68 12.56 2.15 5.30
CA GLU A 68 13.90 1.75 5.71
C GLU A 68 14.89 1.96 4.56
N ILE A 69 16.13 2.25 4.88
CA ILE A 69 17.21 2.36 3.90
C ILE A 69 18.12 1.15 4.07
N ASN A 70 18.28 0.37 3.00
CA ASN A 70 19.17 -0.77 2.94
C ASN A 70 20.34 -0.48 1.99
N GLN A 71 21.54 -0.92 2.36
CA GLN A 71 22.70 -0.85 1.50
C GLN A 71 22.90 -2.19 0.79
N ILE A 72 22.96 -2.18 -0.53
CA ILE A 72 23.21 -3.34 -1.38
C ILE A 72 24.33 -2.94 -2.36
N ASN A 73 25.46 -3.65 -2.35
CA ASN A 73 26.59 -3.40 -3.27
C ASN A 73 26.97 -1.91 -3.41
N ASN A 74 27.17 -1.22 -2.29
CA ASN A 74 27.49 0.21 -2.19
C ASN A 74 26.40 1.19 -2.66
N SER A 75 25.24 0.72 -3.10
CA SER A 75 24.06 1.54 -3.41
C SER A 75 23.05 1.53 -2.28
N LEU A 76 22.36 2.65 -2.07
CA LEU A 76 21.32 2.77 -1.08
C LEU A 76 19.94 2.56 -1.73
N TYR A 77 19.18 1.63 -1.18
CA TYR A 77 17.84 1.27 -1.62
C TYR A 77 16.82 1.66 -0.56
N LEU A 78 15.71 2.21 -1.00
CA LEU A 78 14.60 2.55 -0.12
C LEU A 78 13.56 1.42 -0.12
N ASN A 79 13.22 0.94 1.09
CA ASN A 79 12.06 0.08 1.31
C ASN A 79 10.91 0.93 1.83
N PHE A 80 9.77 0.85 1.16
CA PHE A 80 8.52 1.42 1.62
C PHE A 80 7.81 0.41 2.51
N LEU A 81 7.44 0.81 3.75
CA LEU A 81 6.76 -0.03 4.73
C LEU A 81 5.26 0.22 4.79
N GLY A 82 4.80 1.41 4.41
CA GLY A 82 3.40 1.79 4.44
C GLY A 82 3.24 3.28 4.77
N ARG A 83 1.97 3.74 4.89
CA ARG A 83 1.67 5.12 5.23
C ARG A 83 1.27 5.24 6.69
N SER A 84 1.85 6.21 7.39
CA SER A 84 1.54 6.48 8.79
C SER A 84 0.10 6.97 9.02
N ASP A 85 -0.48 7.64 8.02
CA ASP A 85 -1.86 8.13 8.05
C ASP A 85 -2.90 7.03 7.81
N ASN A 86 -2.52 5.92 7.16
CA ASN A 86 -3.37 4.75 6.94
C ASN A 86 -3.17 3.65 8.00
N ALA A 87 -2.04 3.68 8.70
CA ALA A 87 -1.73 2.70 9.73
C ALA A 87 -2.74 2.76 10.89
N PHE A 88 -3.01 1.61 11.50
CA PHE A 88 -3.87 1.54 12.67
C PHE A 88 -3.40 0.48 13.67
N ASN A 89 -3.75 0.68 14.95
CA ASN A 89 -3.42 -0.27 16.01
C ASN A 89 -4.45 -1.41 16.04
N SER A 90 -3.94 -2.64 16.12
CA SER A 90 -4.72 -3.87 16.30
C SER A 90 -4.11 -4.69 17.43
N GLY A 91 -4.67 -4.60 18.63
CA GLY A 91 -4.22 -5.36 19.80
C GLY A 91 -2.82 -4.99 20.30
N GLY A 92 -2.42 -3.71 20.16
CA GLY A 92 -1.09 -3.22 20.55
C GLY A 92 -0.07 -3.19 19.42
N GLU A 93 -0.34 -3.85 18.30
CA GLU A 93 0.54 -3.90 17.14
C GLU A 93 0.06 -2.95 16.02
N ILE A 94 1.00 -2.35 15.31
CA ILE A 94 0.70 -1.45 14.19
C ILE A 94 0.48 -2.29 12.93
N VAL A 95 -0.64 -2.06 12.25
CA VAL A 95 -0.99 -2.68 10.97
C VAL A 95 -0.88 -1.66 9.86
N PHE A 96 -0.16 -2.03 8.80
CA PHE A 96 -0.06 -1.28 7.55
C PHE A 96 -0.92 -1.96 6.48
N PRO A 97 -2.05 -1.35 6.07
CA PRO A 97 -2.91 -1.92 5.04
C PRO A 97 -2.17 -2.24 3.74
N GLU A 98 -1.21 -1.40 3.36
CA GLU A 98 -0.42 -1.53 2.12
C GLU A 98 0.41 -2.83 2.09
N VAL A 99 0.95 -3.25 3.24
CA VAL A 99 1.69 -4.52 3.36
C VAL A 99 0.76 -5.71 3.11
N ILE A 100 -0.45 -5.63 3.66
CA ILE A 100 -1.46 -6.67 3.49
C ILE A 100 -1.97 -6.68 2.05
N GLU A 101 -2.18 -5.51 1.45
CA GLU A 101 -2.57 -5.37 0.04
C GLU A 101 -1.54 -6.00 -0.89
N SER A 102 -0.25 -5.70 -0.69
CA SER A 102 0.83 -6.30 -1.48
C SER A 102 0.81 -7.83 -1.37
N ARG A 103 0.71 -8.36 -0.15
CA ARG A 103 0.69 -9.81 0.12
C ARG A 103 -0.52 -10.51 -0.51
N LEU A 104 -1.69 -9.89 -0.42
CA LEU A 104 -2.91 -10.40 -1.06
C LEU A 104 -2.81 -10.35 -2.58
N ASN A 105 -2.30 -9.27 -3.14
CA ASN A 105 -2.15 -9.10 -4.57
C ASN A 105 -1.22 -10.15 -5.17
N ASP A 106 -0.06 -10.38 -4.53
CA ASP A 106 0.89 -11.43 -4.94
C ASP A 106 0.20 -12.82 -4.98
N PHE A 107 -0.60 -13.13 -3.95
CA PHE A 107 -1.33 -14.39 -3.86
C PHE A 107 -2.44 -14.50 -4.91
N ILE A 108 -3.21 -13.44 -5.11
CA ILE A 108 -4.28 -13.37 -6.12
C ILE A 108 -3.73 -13.64 -7.53
N ILE A 109 -2.59 -13.02 -7.85
CA ILE A 109 -1.91 -13.20 -9.15
C ILE A 109 -1.40 -14.65 -9.27
N LYS A 110 -0.69 -15.14 -8.26
CA LYS A 110 -0.10 -16.48 -8.27
C LYS A 110 -1.15 -17.57 -8.44
N GLU A 111 -2.26 -17.48 -7.72
CA GLU A 111 -3.34 -18.48 -7.76
C GLU A 111 -4.39 -18.19 -8.84
N ASN A 112 -4.16 -17.16 -9.67
CA ASN A 112 -5.08 -16.74 -10.75
C ASN A 112 -6.53 -16.54 -10.27
N ILE A 113 -6.71 -15.94 -9.08
CA ILE A 113 -8.03 -15.72 -8.48
C ILE A 113 -8.77 -14.62 -9.24
N PRO A 114 -10.03 -14.82 -9.65
CA PRO A 114 -10.77 -13.91 -10.54
C PRO A 114 -11.32 -12.68 -9.78
N ILE A 115 -10.46 -11.96 -9.07
CA ILE A 115 -10.78 -10.71 -8.40
C ILE A 115 -10.57 -9.54 -9.37
N ASN A 116 -11.53 -8.62 -9.40
CA ASN A 116 -11.47 -7.37 -10.13
C ASN A 116 -10.73 -6.31 -9.31
N LYS A 117 -11.18 -6.10 -8.08
CA LYS A 117 -10.54 -5.20 -7.12
C LYS A 117 -10.78 -5.67 -5.68
N PHE A 118 -9.95 -5.23 -4.77
CA PHE A 118 -10.17 -5.41 -3.34
C PHE A 118 -9.73 -4.15 -2.57
N ASN A 119 -10.19 -4.03 -1.34
CA ASN A 119 -9.83 -2.94 -0.44
C ASN A 119 -9.68 -3.48 0.97
N ILE A 120 -8.69 -2.95 1.68
CA ILE A 120 -8.44 -3.25 3.09
C ILE A 120 -8.82 -2.04 3.93
N SER A 121 -9.54 -2.28 5.00
CA SER A 121 -9.95 -1.25 5.93
C SER A 121 -10.04 -1.79 7.35
N LYS A 122 -10.04 -0.89 8.32
CA LYS A 122 -10.25 -1.23 9.73
C LYS A 122 -11.72 -1.44 10.03
N VAL A 123 -12.00 -2.30 11.00
CA VAL A 123 -13.31 -2.46 11.64
C VAL A 123 -13.12 -2.47 13.15
N SER A 124 -14.00 -1.79 13.87
CA SER A 124 -13.94 -1.72 15.32
C SER A 124 -14.12 -3.09 15.95
N ASN A 125 -13.30 -3.42 16.96
CA ASN A 125 -13.37 -4.67 17.71
C ASN A 125 -13.18 -4.36 19.21
N LYS A 126 -14.02 -4.92 20.07
CA LYS A 126 -14.04 -4.62 21.51
C LYS A 126 -12.74 -5.01 22.24
N LEU A 127 -12.10 -6.10 21.83
CA LEU A 127 -10.87 -6.61 22.47
C LEU A 127 -9.59 -6.05 21.86
N TRP A 128 -9.60 -5.81 20.55
CA TRP A 128 -8.40 -5.44 19.78
C TRP A 128 -8.37 -3.97 19.36
N GLY A 129 -9.37 -3.17 19.72
CA GLY A 129 -9.56 -1.81 19.24
C GLY A 129 -9.96 -1.79 17.78
N ASN A 130 -9.09 -2.26 16.89
CA ASN A 130 -9.39 -2.42 15.48
C ASN A 130 -8.95 -3.80 14.97
N LYS A 131 -9.63 -4.27 13.94
CA LYS A 131 -9.32 -5.47 13.16
C LYS A 131 -9.41 -5.17 11.67
N ILE A 132 -8.88 -6.06 10.86
CA ILE A 132 -8.87 -5.94 9.41
C ILE A 132 -10.18 -6.44 8.83
N LYS A 133 -10.71 -5.65 7.90
CA LYS A 133 -11.82 -6.00 7.04
C LYS A 133 -11.32 -5.96 5.59
N VAL A 134 -11.49 -7.04 4.85
CA VAL A 134 -11.19 -7.13 3.42
C VAL A 134 -12.50 -7.14 2.64
N ILE A 135 -12.61 -6.24 1.68
CA ILE A 135 -13.74 -6.15 0.76
C ILE A 135 -13.23 -6.59 -0.60
N VAL A 136 -13.81 -7.62 -1.19
CA VAL A 136 -13.43 -8.16 -2.49
C VAL A 136 -14.56 -8.03 -3.49
N GLU A 137 -14.22 -7.67 -4.71
CA GLU A 137 -15.11 -7.62 -5.86
C GLU A 137 -14.58 -8.57 -6.91
N PHE A 138 -15.36 -9.57 -7.26
CA PHE A 138 -15.03 -10.55 -8.29
C PHE A 138 -15.39 -10.03 -9.69
N ARG A 139 -14.73 -10.56 -10.71
CA ARG A 139 -15.06 -10.28 -12.11
C ARG A 139 -16.51 -10.68 -12.40
N GLU A 140 -17.21 -9.92 -13.24
CA GLU A 140 -18.66 -10.04 -13.48
C GLU A 140 -19.14 -11.46 -13.84
N LEU A 141 -18.35 -12.21 -14.59
CA LEU A 141 -18.69 -13.57 -15.04
C LEU A 141 -18.32 -14.67 -14.03
N THR A 142 -17.87 -14.30 -12.82
CA THR A 142 -17.49 -15.30 -11.82
C THR A 142 -18.75 -15.87 -11.16
N ASN A 143 -18.97 -17.17 -11.30
CA ASN A 143 -20.11 -17.86 -10.69
C ASN A 143 -19.93 -18.01 -9.16
N ASN A 144 -21.05 -18.23 -8.45
CA ASN A 144 -21.06 -18.33 -6.98
C ASN A 144 -20.17 -19.47 -6.43
N LYS A 145 -20.06 -20.59 -7.15
CA LYS A 145 -19.18 -21.70 -6.76
C LYS A 145 -17.72 -21.27 -6.76
N ASN A 146 -17.27 -20.60 -7.81
CA ASN A 146 -15.90 -20.11 -7.94
C ASN A 146 -15.61 -18.99 -6.91
N ILE A 147 -16.59 -18.13 -6.63
CA ILE A 147 -16.48 -17.15 -5.55
C ILE A 147 -16.24 -17.84 -4.21
N GLY A 148 -17.01 -18.87 -3.89
CA GLY A 148 -16.86 -19.65 -2.66
C GLY A 148 -15.49 -20.31 -2.52
N ILE A 149 -15.01 -20.96 -3.59
CA ILE A 149 -13.68 -21.58 -3.65
C ILE A 149 -12.60 -20.53 -3.42
N SER A 150 -12.65 -19.42 -4.14
CA SER A 150 -11.67 -18.34 -4.06
C SER A 150 -11.62 -17.70 -2.67
N LEU A 151 -12.76 -17.46 -2.05
CA LEU A 151 -12.83 -16.95 -0.67
C LEU A 151 -12.20 -17.91 0.34
N ASN A 152 -12.44 -19.21 0.18
CA ASN A 152 -11.84 -20.21 1.05
C ASN A 152 -10.32 -20.26 0.90
N LEU A 153 -9.78 -20.12 -0.31
CA LEU A 153 -8.35 -20.02 -0.57
C LEU A 153 -7.75 -18.78 0.12
N LEU A 154 -8.35 -17.61 -0.05
CA LEU A 154 -7.91 -16.37 0.58
C LEU A 154 -7.93 -16.45 2.12
N LYS A 155 -9.02 -16.98 2.68
CA LYS A 155 -9.14 -17.21 4.13
C LYS A 155 -8.07 -18.16 4.63
N LYS A 156 -7.84 -19.28 3.94
CA LYS A 156 -6.80 -20.27 4.31
C LYS A 156 -5.40 -19.63 4.24
N PHE A 157 -5.12 -18.85 3.21
CA PHE A 157 -3.86 -18.13 3.05
C PHE A 157 -3.61 -17.18 4.22
N SER A 158 -4.61 -16.42 4.64
CA SER A 158 -4.49 -15.46 5.74
C SER A 158 -4.40 -16.13 7.14
N GLN A 159 -4.68 -17.43 7.28
CA GLN A 159 -4.57 -18.13 8.57
C GLN A 159 -3.14 -18.21 9.10
N SER A 160 -2.14 -18.22 8.23
CA SER A 160 -0.71 -18.26 8.60
C SER A 160 -0.16 -16.90 9.03
N TRP A 161 -0.93 -15.81 8.90
CA TRP A 161 -0.46 -14.48 9.20
C TRP A 161 -0.43 -14.19 10.71
N PRO A 162 0.33 -13.18 11.17
CA PRO A 162 0.28 -12.71 12.55
C PRO A 162 -1.15 -12.36 12.97
N LYS A 163 -1.49 -12.55 14.25
CA LYS A 163 -2.87 -12.37 14.74
C LYS A 163 -3.43 -10.98 14.49
N HIS A 164 -2.61 -9.93 14.59
CA HIS A 164 -3.00 -8.55 14.35
C HIS A 164 -3.25 -8.25 12.87
N GLU A 165 -2.65 -9.02 11.95
CA GLU A 165 -2.81 -8.88 10.50
C GLU A 165 -3.91 -9.78 9.91
N LYS A 166 -4.48 -10.71 10.70
CA LYS A 166 -5.54 -11.60 10.19
C LYS A 166 -6.83 -10.85 9.95
N PRO A 167 -7.41 -10.96 8.73
CA PRO A 167 -8.73 -10.39 8.46
C PRO A 167 -9.82 -11.03 9.33
N GLU A 168 -10.55 -10.21 10.06
CA GLU A 168 -11.73 -10.64 10.82
C GLU A 168 -12.95 -10.78 9.91
N LYS A 169 -13.09 -9.88 8.93
CA LYS A 169 -14.24 -9.88 8.03
C LYS A 169 -13.80 -9.88 6.57
N TRP A 170 -14.45 -10.74 5.81
CA TRP A 170 -14.39 -10.79 4.36
C TRP A 170 -15.78 -10.43 3.81
N ILE A 171 -15.87 -9.39 2.98
CA ILE A 171 -17.09 -8.92 2.38
C ILE A 171 -16.97 -9.06 0.87
N VAL A 172 -17.91 -9.75 0.24
CA VAL A 172 -18.03 -9.80 -1.21
C VAL A 172 -18.98 -8.70 -1.66
N LYS A 173 -18.50 -7.83 -2.54
CA LYS A 173 -19.34 -6.91 -3.30
C LYS A 173 -19.62 -7.52 -4.67
N LYS A 174 -20.85 -7.40 -5.15
CA LYS A 174 -21.15 -7.66 -6.57
C LYS A 174 -20.54 -6.52 -7.37
N ALA A 175 -19.98 -6.84 -8.54
CA ALA A 175 -19.52 -5.82 -9.46
C ALA A 175 -20.66 -4.83 -9.72
N SER A 176 -20.46 -3.58 -9.38
CA SER A 176 -21.42 -2.55 -9.74
C SER A 176 -21.30 -2.35 -11.24
N LYS A 177 -22.42 -2.43 -11.96
CA LYS A 177 -22.52 -1.99 -13.35
C LYS A 177 -22.40 -0.46 -13.37
N GLU A 178 -21.26 0.10 -13.07
CA GLU A 178 -20.96 1.46 -13.45
C GLU A 178 -20.86 1.51 -14.96
N LYS A 179 -21.93 1.97 -15.61
CA LYS A 179 -21.86 2.44 -16.99
C LYS A 179 -20.88 3.61 -16.99
N ILE A 180 -19.67 3.38 -17.49
CA ILE A 180 -18.76 4.46 -17.85
C ILE A 180 -19.39 5.11 -19.08
N ASN A 181 -20.17 6.15 -18.88
CA ASN A 181 -20.64 7.01 -19.95
C ASN A 181 -19.44 7.85 -20.41
N TYR A 182 -18.74 7.41 -21.43
CA TYR A 182 -17.84 8.26 -22.19
C TYR A 182 -18.70 9.21 -23.04
N GLU A 183 -19.06 10.37 -22.51
CA GLU A 183 -19.50 11.48 -23.35
C GLU A 183 -18.28 12.07 -24.03
N PHE A 184 -18.04 11.66 -25.27
CA PHE A 184 -17.18 12.43 -26.16
C PHE A 184 -17.91 13.75 -26.51
N LYS A 185 -17.52 14.85 -25.86
CA LYS A 185 -17.88 16.17 -26.35
C LYS A 185 -17.22 16.36 -27.72
N LYS A 186 -18.06 16.52 -28.75
CA LYS A 186 -17.66 16.96 -30.09
C LYS A 186 -17.19 18.41 -30.04
#